data_96da459eca6cb0dbbbc51b5ce28b7f31
#
_entry.id   96da459eca6cb0dbbbc51b5ce28b7f31
#
_cell.length_a   1.000
_cell.length_b   1.000
_cell.length_c   1.000
_cell.angle_alpha   90.00
_cell.angle_beta   90.00
_cell.angle_gamma   90.00
#
_symmetry.space_group_name_H-M   'P 1'
#
loop_
_entity.id
_entity.type
_entity.pdbx_description
1 polymer ?
#
loop_
_entity_poly.entity_id
_entity_poly.type
_entity_poly.pdbx_seq_one_letter_code
_entity_poly.pdbx_strand_id
1 'polypeptide(L)'
;MFPKIMNDENFFKKAAAHGEEPPLTPQNEHQRSGLRFARRVRLPRAVGLAGMFLPIASTLVSHPPPGWWWLVLVGWAFVWPHLAWQIASRAVDPLSREIYNLKTDAVLAGMWVGVMGVNVLPSTAMLMIMCLNLMGAGGPRLFVAGLVLMVVSCLVTLELTGITVSFNSAPLEWWLSLPIIVIYPLLFGWVSYQTATKLAEHKRRLQVMSTRDGMTGVYNRRHWETMLRNEFDNCRRHNRDATLLIIDIDHFKSINDTWGHDVGDEAIVALTRQLQITLRGSDVIGRFGGDEFAVIMSGTPAESAITAMLRVHEGLNTLRLPNTPQVTLRISVGVAPLNPQMSHYCEWLKSADLALYKAKKAGRNRTEVAA
;
A
#
# COMPACT_ATOMS: atom_id res chain seq x y z
N MET A 1 -24.48 23.56 -16.06
CA MET A 1 -25.64 22.66 -16.20
C MET A 1 -25.14 21.25 -15.87
N PHE A 2 -25.23 20.84 -14.59
CA PHE A 2 -24.79 19.54 -14.10
C PHE A 2 -25.92 18.52 -14.30
N PRO A 3 -25.66 17.29 -14.80
CA PRO A 3 -26.70 16.30 -14.91
C PRO A 3 -27.10 15.77 -13.52
N LYS A 4 -28.39 15.79 -13.27
CA LYS A 4 -29.13 15.18 -12.15
C LYS A 4 -28.75 13.70 -12.05
N ILE A 5 -28.12 13.28 -10.96
CA ILE A 5 -27.94 11.86 -10.63
C ILE A 5 -29.34 11.32 -10.27
N MET A 6 -29.88 10.51 -11.14
CA MET A 6 -31.13 9.78 -10.96
C MET A 6 -31.00 8.82 -9.77
N ASN A 7 -31.91 8.96 -8.81
CA ASN A 7 -32.15 7.99 -7.75
C ASN A 7 -32.80 6.73 -8.37
N ASP A 8 -32.00 5.73 -8.69
CA ASP A 8 -32.48 4.49 -9.30
C ASP A 8 -32.63 3.39 -8.22
N GLU A 9 -33.71 3.46 -7.43
CA GLU A 9 -34.12 2.36 -6.52
C GLU A 9 -34.28 1.02 -7.26
N ASN A 10 -34.57 1.03 -8.55
CA ASN A 10 -34.70 -0.15 -9.40
C ASN A 10 -33.35 -0.79 -9.75
N PHE A 11 -32.25 -0.02 -9.80
CA PHE A 11 -30.92 -0.56 -10.03
C PHE A 11 -30.45 -1.38 -8.82
N PHE A 12 -30.70 -0.88 -7.58
CA PHE A 12 -30.33 -1.57 -6.35
C PHE A 12 -31.12 -2.87 -6.13
N LYS A 13 -32.40 -2.92 -6.54
CA LYS A 13 -33.21 -4.15 -6.47
C LYS A 13 -32.76 -5.22 -7.47
N LYS A 14 -32.26 -4.85 -8.64
CA LYS A 14 -31.72 -5.79 -9.64
C LYS A 14 -30.36 -6.37 -9.22
N ALA A 15 -29.46 -5.59 -8.65
CA ALA A 15 -28.17 -6.06 -8.15
C ALA A 15 -28.32 -7.06 -6.98
N ALA A 16 -29.28 -6.81 -6.09
CA ALA A 16 -29.60 -7.72 -4.98
C ALA A 16 -30.18 -9.07 -5.45
N ALA A 17 -30.86 -9.10 -6.59
CA ALA A 17 -31.44 -10.32 -7.17
C ALA A 17 -30.37 -11.23 -7.84
N HIS A 18 -29.18 -10.72 -8.14
CA HIS A 18 -28.08 -11.45 -8.80
C HIS A 18 -26.90 -11.78 -7.88
N GLY A 19 -27.04 -11.54 -6.56
CA GLY A 19 -25.98 -11.85 -5.59
C GLY A 19 -24.72 -10.96 -5.72
N GLU A 20 -24.77 -9.89 -6.50
CA GLU A 20 -23.70 -8.90 -6.58
C GLU A 20 -23.82 -7.93 -5.41
N GLU A 21 -22.75 -7.79 -4.63
CA GLU A 21 -22.68 -6.75 -3.58
C GLU A 21 -22.90 -5.37 -4.23
N PRO A 22 -23.79 -4.53 -3.68
CA PRO A 22 -24.04 -3.21 -4.25
C PRO A 22 -22.74 -2.39 -4.30
N PRO A 23 -22.54 -1.55 -5.32
CA PRO A 23 -21.33 -0.73 -5.45
C PRO A 23 -21.11 0.08 -4.18
N LEU A 24 -19.89 0.02 -3.64
CA LEU A 24 -19.52 0.65 -2.39
C LEU A 24 -19.66 2.17 -2.53
N THR A 25 -20.62 2.75 -1.83
CA THR A 25 -20.64 4.20 -1.66
C THR A 25 -19.47 4.63 -0.77
N PRO A 26 -18.90 5.83 -0.94
CA PRO A 26 -17.81 6.33 -0.10
C PRO A 26 -18.11 6.25 1.41
N GLN A 27 -19.37 6.43 1.80
CA GLN A 27 -19.82 6.31 3.20
C GLN A 27 -19.76 4.86 3.71
N ASN A 28 -20.17 3.89 2.90
CA ASN A 28 -20.08 2.47 3.25
C ASN A 28 -18.64 1.98 3.35
N GLU A 29 -17.76 2.50 2.51
CA GLU A 29 -16.33 2.17 2.56
C GLU A 29 -15.66 2.73 3.82
N HIS A 30 -15.96 3.98 4.18
CA HIS A 30 -15.49 4.62 5.42
C HIS A 30 -15.94 3.84 6.66
N GLN A 31 -17.22 3.48 6.74
CA GLN A 31 -17.78 2.70 7.83
C GLN A 31 -17.14 1.29 7.94
N ARG A 32 -16.96 0.58 6.82
CA ARG A 32 -16.28 -0.73 6.79
C ARG A 32 -14.82 -0.61 7.22
N SER A 33 -14.13 0.46 6.83
CA SER A 33 -12.76 0.74 7.27
C SER A 33 -12.66 0.97 8.77
N GLY A 34 -13.56 1.78 9.34
CA GLY A 34 -13.64 2.02 10.77
C GLY A 34 -13.95 0.75 11.57
N LEU A 35 -14.85 -0.11 11.08
CA LEU A 35 -15.14 -1.40 11.72
C LEU A 35 -13.92 -2.34 11.70
N ARG A 36 -13.15 -2.38 10.61
CA ARG A 36 -11.89 -3.16 10.53
C ARG A 36 -10.86 -2.66 11.53
N PHE A 37 -10.74 -1.34 11.66
CA PHE A 37 -9.87 -0.72 12.65
C PHE A 37 -10.27 -1.08 14.07
N ALA A 38 -11.53 -0.90 14.46
CA ALA A 38 -12.05 -1.24 15.78
C ALA A 38 -11.89 -2.74 16.12
N ARG A 39 -12.10 -3.64 15.13
CA ARG A 39 -11.84 -5.07 15.29
C ARG A 39 -10.36 -5.37 15.56
N ARG A 40 -9.45 -4.66 14.90
CA ARG A 40 -8.00 -4.81 15.10
C ARG A 40 -7.56 -4.41 16.51
N VAL A 41 -8.11 -3.34 17.06
CA VAL A 41 -7.77 -2.81 18.39
C VAL A 41 -8.37 -3.65 19.52
N ARG A 42 -9.47 -4.39 19.26
CA ARG A 42 -10.22 -5.16 20.28
C ARG A 42 -9.36 -6.15 21.05
N LEU A 43 -8.60 -7.01 20.36
CA LEU A 43 -7.80 -8.07 21.01
C LEU A 43 -6.65 -7.50 21.84
N PRO A 44 -5.78 -6.60 21.34
CA PRO A 44 -4.75 -5.96 22.15
C PRO A 44 -5.31 -5.25 23.39
N ARG A 45 -6.43 -4.50 23.24
CA ARG A 45 -7.12 -3.88 24.38
C ARG A 45 -7.54 -4.90 25.41
N ALA A 46 -8.26 -5.96 25.02
CA ALA A 46 -8.78 -6.96 25.95
C ALA A 46 -7.67 -7.67 26.71
N VAL A 47 -6.60 -8.07 26.01
CA VAL A 47 -5.44 -8.73 26.63
C VAL A 47 -4.65 -7.79 27.53
N GLY A 48 -4.45 -6.53 27.08
CA GLY A 48 -3.73 -5.53 27.87
C GLY A 48 -4.44 -5.20 29.18
N LEU A 49 -5.75 -4.91 29.12
CA LEU A 49 -6.53 -4.53 30.29
C LEU A 49 -6.73 -5.73 31.25
N ALA A 50 -7.05 -6.92 30.72
CA ALA A 50 -7.16 -8.13 31.54
C ALA A 50 -5.80 -8.51 32.19
N GLY A 51 -4.70 -8.35 31.44
CA GLY A 51 -3.35 -8.59 31.97
C GLY A 51 -2.95 -7.65 33.11
N MET A 52 -3.45 -6.41 33.09
CA MET A 52 -3.22 -5.45 34.18
C MET A 52 -4.06 -5.73 35.44
N PHE A 53 -5.03 -6.65 35.38
CA PHE A 53 -5.84 -7.01 36.56
C PHE A 53 -4.98 -7.46 37.73
N LEU A 54 -4.06 -8.39 37.51
CA LEU A 54 -3.21 -8.97 38.59
C LEU A 54 -2.23 -7.93 39.17
N PRO A 55 -1.49 -7.15 38.37
CA PRO A 55 -0.64 -6.07 38.88
C PRO A 55 -1.40 -5.06 39.73
N ILE A 56 -2.57 -4.61 39.29
CA ILE A 56 -3.39 -3.65 40.04
C ILE A 56 -3.93 -4.32 41.32
N ALA A 57 -4.46 -5.54 41.22
CA ALA A 57 -5.00 -6.28 42.36
C ALA A 57 -3.93 -6.50 43.46
N SER A 58 -2.67 -6.79 43.09
CA SER A 58 -1.58 -6.92 44.05
C SER A 58 -1.33 -5.64 44.84
N THR A 59 -1.36 -4.50 44.19
CA THR A 59 -1.22 -3.17 44.82
C THR A 59 -2.40 -2.85 45.75
N LEU A 60 -3.63 -3.19 45.31
CA LEU A 60 -4.85 -3.02 46.16
C LEU A 60 -4.86 -3.92 47.38
N VAL A 61 -4.24 -5.12 47.32
CA VAL A 61 -4.05 -5.99 48.49
C VAL A 61 -3.06 -5.43 49.47
N SER A 62 -1.94 -4.86 48.97
CA SER A 62 -0.91 -4.23 49.81
C SER A 62 -1.40 -2.94 50.48
N HIS A 63 -2.28 -2.18 49.81
CA HIS A 63 -2.85 -0.92 50.27
C HIS A 63 -4.39 -0.95 50.05
N PRO A 64 -5.17 -1.59 50.93
CA PRO A 64 -6.57 -1.87 50.69
C PRO A 64 -7.42 -0.59 50.66
N PRO A 65 -7.96 -0.23 49.46
CA PRO A 65 -8.94 0.86 49.31
C PRO A 65 -10.34 0.37 49.70
N PRO A 66 -11.36 1.25 49.74
CA PRO A 66 -12.76 0.83 49.92
C PRO A 66 -13.17 -0.28 48.96
N GLY A 67 -13.96 -1.25 49.43
CA GLY A 67 -14.25 -2.49 48.71
C GLY A 67 -14.87 -2.34 47.33
N TRP A 68 -15.54 -1.21 47.03
CA TRP A 68 -16.13 -0.95 45.72
C TRP A 68 -15.07 -0.78 44.59
N TRP A 69 -13.81 -0.50 44.92
CA TRP A 69 -12.73 -0.43 43.91
C TRP A 69 -12.49 -1.77 43.22
N TRP A 70 -12.75 -2.88 43.88
CA TRP A 70 -12.66 -4.21 43.26
C TRP A 70 -13.68 -4.38 42.14
N LEU A 71 -14.92 -3.86 42.32
CA LEU A 71 -15.94 -3.91 41.28
C LEU A 71 -15.54 -3.03 40.09
N VAL A 72 -14.94 -1.86 40.33
CA VAL A 72 -14.40 -0.98 39.26
C VAL A 72 -13.28 -1.67 38.51
N LEU A 73 -12.36 -2.34 39.22
CA LEU A 73 -11.26 -3.09 38.59
C LEU A 73 -11.77 -4.22 37.67
N VAL A 74 -12.68 -5.03 38.14
CA VAL A 74 -13.30 -6.10 37.34
C VAL A 74 -14.03 -5.53 36.15
N GLY A 75 -14.84 -4.50 36.34
CA GLY A 75 -15.57 -3.81 35.27
C GLY A 75 -14.62 -3.25 34.20
N TRP A 76 -13.55 -2.58 34.63
CA TRP A 76 -12.56 -2.01 33.71
C TRP A 76 -11.76 -3.08 32.97
N ALA A 77 -11.29 -4.11 33.66
CA ALA A 77 -10.42 -5.13 33.06
C ALA A 77 -11.16 -6.07 32.10
N PHE A 78 -12.41 -6.45 32.43
CA PHE A 78 -13.11 -7.52 31.71
C PHE A 78 -14.39 -7.04 31.00
N VAL A 79 -15.10 -6.03 31.49
CA VAL A 79 -16.35 -5.57 30.85
C VAL A 79 -16.11 -4.45 29.85
N TRP A 80 -15.29 -3.46 30.21
CA TRP A 80 -15.02 -2.29 29.37
C TRP A 80 -14.49 -2.63 27.95
N PRO A 81 -13.56 -3.58 27.73
CA PRO A 81 -13.11 -3.93 26.38
C PRO A 81 -14.25 -4.35 25.44
N HIS A 82 -15.23 -5.07 25.99
CA HIS A 82 -16.40 -5.52 25.23
C HIS A 82 -17.39 -4.38 24.97
N LEU A 83 -17.62 -3.54 25.97
CA LEU A 83 -18.48 -2.36 25.82
C LEU A 83 -17.90 -1.37 24.79
N ALA A 84 -16.60 -1.08 24.86
CA ALA A 84 -15.92 -0.19 23.91
C ALA A 84 -16.08 -0.70 22.47
N TRP A 85 -15.94 -2.01 22.25
CA TRP A 85 -16.21 -2.64 20.96
C TRP A 85 -17.67 -2.48 20.52
N GLN A 86 -18.65 -2.74 21.40
CA GLN A 86 -20.07 -2.61 21.07
C GLN A 86 -20.43 -1.17 20.71
N ILE A 87 -19.91 -0.19 21.47
CA ILE A 87 -20.12 1.22 21.24
C ILE A 87 -19.54 1.62 19.87
N ALA A 88 -18.30 1.20 19.56
CA ALA A 88 -17.66 1.51 18.28
C ALA A 88 -18.37 0.84 17.10
N SER A 89 -18.78 -0.43 17.24
CA SER A 89 -19.42 -1.18 16.16
C SER A 89 -20.82 -0.69 15.79
N ARG A 90 -21.51 -0.01 16.72
CA ARG A 90 -22.85 0.58 16.49
C ARG A 90 -22.81 2.07 16.13
N ALA A 91 -21.64 2.71 16.16
CA ALA A 91 -21.52 4.12 15.85
C ALA A 91 -21.66 4.38 14.34
N VAL A 92 -22.16 5.57 13.99
CA VAL A 92 -22.24 6.06 12.60
C VAL A 92 -20.83 6.17 12.00
N ASP A 93 -19.87 6.67 12.78
CA ASP A 93 -18.44 6.67 12.43
C ASP A 93 -17.65 5.82 13.44
N PRO A 94 -17.42 4.54 13.13
CA PRO A 94 -16.71 3.63 14.02
C PRO A 94 -15.26 4.01 14.27
N LEU A 95 -14.60 4.69 13.30
CA LEU A 95 -13.20 5.10 13.41
C LEU A 95 -13.03 6.20 14.45
N SER A 96 -13.77 7.29 14.33
CA SER A 96 -13.75 8.41 15.29
C SER A 96 -14.15 7.93 16.67
N ARG A 97 -15.16 7.07 16.76
CA ARG A 97 -15.60 6.53 18.05
C ARG A 97 -14.53 5.69 18.73
N GLU A 98 -13.80 4.86 17.96
CA GLU A 98 -12.73 4.05 18.51
C GLU A 98 -11.54 4.89 18.97
N ILE A 99 -11.23 5.99 18.30
CA ILE A 99 -10.24 6.97 18.75
C ILE A 99 -10.64 7.58 20.11
N TYR A 100 -11.93 7.88 20.30
CA TYR A 100 -12.43 8.34 21.60
C TYR A 100 -12.31 7.27 22.68
N ASN A 101 -12.63 6.02 22.37
CA ASN A 101 -12.46 4.90 23.29
C ASN A 101 -11.00 4.75 23.73
N LEU A 102 -10.02 4.89 22.81
CA LEU A 102 -8.60 4.86 23.13
C LEU A 102 -8.16 6.02 24.04
N LYS A 103 -8.73 7.22 23.87
CA LYS A 103 -8.50 8.33 24.79
C LYS A 103 -9.11 8.06 26.16
N THR A 104 -10.27 7.44 26.22
CA THR A 104 -10.90 6.99 27.47
C THR A 104 -10.03 5.93 28.17
N ASP A 105 -9.45 4.99 27.42
CA ASP A 105 -8.50 4.01 27.97
C ASP A 105 -7.30 4.70 28.63
N ALA A 106 -6.77 5.76 28.01
CA ALA A 106 -5.65 6.52 28.56
C ALA A 106 -6.03 7.26 29.85
N VAL A 107 -7.22 7.84 29.93
CA VAL A 107 -7.74 8.48 31.16
C VAL A 107 -7.91 7.43 32.28
N LEU A 108 -8.52 6.31 31.98
CA LEU A 108 -8.71 5.23 32.97
C LEU A 108 -7.39 4.61 33.42
N ALA A 109 -6.43 4.47 32.51
CA ALA A 109 -5.08 4.01 32.84
C ALA A 109 -4.36 4.98 33.78
N GLY A 110 -4.45 6.31 33.53
CA GLY A 110 -3.90 7.32 34.42
C GLY A 110 -4.55 7.29 35.80
N MET A 111 -5.88 7.10 35.88
CA MET A 111 -6.60 6.92 37.12
C MET A 111 -6.04 5.72 37.92
N TRP A 112 -5.85 4.57 37.27
CA TRP A 112 -5.29 3.39 37.96
C TRP A 112 -3.85 3.59 38.40
N VAL A 113 -3.01 4.27 37.61
CA VAL A 113 -1.65 4.66 38.05
C VAL A 113 -1.69 5.51 39.31
N GLY A 114 -2.62 6.48 39.39
CA GLY A 114 -2.85 7.30 40.58
C GLY A 114 -3.30 6.47 41.80
N VAL A 115 -4.27 5.56 41.61
CA VAL A 115 -4.76 4.64 42.65
C VAL A 115 -3.65 3.72 43.17
N MET A 116 -2.72 3.30 42.31
CA MET A 116 -1.56 2.52 42.71
C MET A 116 -0.44 3.36 43.38
N GLY A 117 -0.64 4.66 43.61
CA GLY A 117 0.38 5.55 44.19
C GLY A 117 1.63 5.65 43.35
N VAL A 118 1.52 5.55 42.01
CA VAL A 118 2.63 5.56 41.06
C VAL A 118 3.65 4.42 41.35
N ASN A 119 3.19 3.30 41.89
CA ASN A 119 4.03 2.12 42.11
C ASN A 119 4.80 1.76 40.84
N VAL A 120 6.15 1.66 40.94
CA VAL A 120 7.04 1.68 39.76
C VAL A 120 6.70 0.59 38.76
N LEU A 121 6.59 -0.66 39.18
CA LEU A 121 6.51 -1.78 38.24
C LEU A 121 5.12 -1.93 37.60
N PRO A 122 4.00 -1.94 38.35
CA PRO A 122 2.66 -1.90 37.76
C PRO A 122 2.40 -0.66 36.89
N SER A 123 2.89 0.53 37.30
CA SER A 123 2.71 1.76 36.54
C SER A 123 3.52 1.74 35.23
N THR A 124 4.74 1.18 35.26
CA THR A 124 5.55 0.99 34.04
C THR A 124 4.88 0.02 33.07
N ALA A 125 4.31 -1.08 33.57
CA ALA A 125 3.52 -2.03 32.76
C ALA A 125 2.33 -1.33 32.09
N MET A 126 1.58 -0.52 32.85
CA MET A 126 0.45 0.25 32.34
C MET A 126 0.87 1.24 31.26
N LEU A 127 1.92 2.02 31.52
CA LEU A 127 2.48 2.99 30.56
C LEU A 127 2.89 2.29 29.26
N MET A 128 3.61 1.18 29.36
CA MET A 128 4.04 0.39 28.20
C MET A 128 2.87 -0.09 27.35
N ILE A 129 1.82 -0.67 27.95
CA ILE A 129 0.62 -1.12 27.26
C ILE A 129 -0.06 0.04 26.55
N MET A 130 -0.24 1.17 27.23
CA MET A 130 -0.86 2.37 26.63
C MET A 130 -0.03 2.95 25.51
N CYS A 131 1.29 3.05 25.67
CA CYS A 131 2.19 3.51 24.60
C CYS A 131 2.09 2.65 23.34
N LEU A 132 2.14 1.33 23.49
CA LEU A 132 2.02 0.40 22.35
C LEU A 132 0.65 0.51 21.67
N ASN A 133 -0.45 0.55 22.44
CA ASN A 133 -1.79 0.66 21.90
C ASN A 133 -2.01 1.98 21.16
N LEU A 134 -1.68 3.11 21.79
CA LEU A 134 -1.91 4.44 21.21
C LEU A 134 -1.05 4.68 19.97
N MET A 135 0.25 4.29 20.03
CA MET A 135 1.15 4.40 18.89
C MET A 135 0.74 3.50 17.74
N GLY A 136 0.39 2.24 18.03
CA GLY A 136 -0.02 1.27 17.03
C GLY A 136 -1.38 1.55 16.40
N ALA A 137 -2.28 2.26 17.10
CA ALA A 137 -3.60 2.58 16.60
C ALA A 137 -3.66 3.91 15.83
N GLY A 138 -3.05 4.98 16.35
CA GLY A 138 -3.21 6.32 15.79
C GLY A 138 -1.92 7.12 15.60
N GLY A 139 -0.76 6.44 15.73
CA GLY A 139 0.55 7.05 15.54
C GLY A 139 0.91 8.12 16.58
N PRO A 140 1.91 8.98 16.29
CA PRO A 140 2.48 9.87 17.29
C PRO A 140 1.50 10.92 17.82
N ARG A 141 0.54 11.38 17.02
CA ARG A 141 -0.44 12.38 17.47
C ARG A 141 -1.38 11.83 18.55
N LEU A 142 -1.91 10.62 18.35
CA LEU A 142 -2.79 9.97 19.33
C LEU A 142 -1.99 9.56 20.58
N PHE A 143 -0.76 9.11 20.40
CA PHE A 143 0.16 8.78 21.48
C PHE A 143 0.40 9.98 22.41
N VAL A 144 0.81 11.14 21.89
CA VAL A 144 1.05 12.35 22.71
C VAL A 144 -0.23 12.81 23.42
N ALA A 145 -1.36 12.84 22.71
CA ALA A 145 -2.63 13.21 23.31
C ALA A 145 -3.06 12.25 24.45
N GLY A 146 -2.89 10.94 24.24
CA GLY A 146 -3.19 9.93 25.24
C GLY A 146 -2.25 9.99 26.45
N LEU A 147 -0.95 10.23 26.23
CA LEU A 147 0.02 10.40 27.31
C LEU A 147 -0.32 11.61 28.20
N VAL A 148 -0.67 12.73 27.60
CA VAL A 148 -1.11 13.94 28.35
C VAL A 148 -2.37 13.63 29.17
N LEU A 149 -3.36 12.96 28.57
CA LEU A 149 -4.59 12.57 29.27
C LEU A 149 -4.30 11.63 30.46
N MET A 150 -3.40 10.67 30.27
CA MET A 150 -2.97 9.72 31.29
C MET A 150 -2.28 10.43 32.46
N VAL A 151 -1.35 11.35 32.18
CA VAL A 151 -0.66 12.13 33.22
C VAL A 151 -1.62 13.04 33.98
N VAL A 152 -2.46 13.77 33.28
CA VAL A 152 -3.48 14.64 33.90
C VAL A 152 -4.43 13.83 34.79
N SER A 153 -4.94 12.71 34.29
CA SER A 153 -5.82 11.83 35.06
C SER A 153 -5.14 11.24 36.30
N CYS A 154 -3.87 10.85 36.20
CA CYS A 154 -3.07 10.39 37.34
C CYS A 154 -2.96 11.47 38.42
N LEU A 155 -2.55 12.69 38.04
CA LEU A 155 -2.42 13.82 38.98
C LEU A 155 -3.74 14.17 39.68
N VAL A 156 -4.83 14.23 38.92
CA VAL A 156 -6.18 14.46 39.47
C VAL A 156 -6.57 13.34 40.46
N THR A 157 -6.25 12.08 40.14
CA THR A 157 -6.58 10.95 41.03
C THR A 157 -5.77 11.02 42.32
N LEU A 158 -4.46 11.32 42.26
CA LEU A 158 -3.62 11.49 43.45
C LEU A 158 -4.17 12.60 44.38
N GLU A 159 -4.55 13.74 43.79
CA GLU A 159 -5.10 14.88 44.55
C GLU A 159 -6.45 14.52 45.21
N LEU A 160 -7.36 13.89 44.47
CA LEU A 160 -8.69 13.51 44.97
C LEU A 160 -8.67 12.39 46.04
N THR A 161 -7.74 11.46 45.91
CA THR A 161 -7.65 10.30 46.83
C THR A 161 -6.73 10.52 48.03
N GLY A 162 -5.84 11.52 47.94
CA GLY A 162 -4.80 11.77 48.96
C GLY A 162 -3.76 10.65 49.08
N ILE A 163 -3.70 9.75 48.09
CA ILE A 163 -2.73 8.63 48.08
C ILE A 163 -1.32 9.20 47.91
N THR A 164 -0.43 8.83 48.78
CA THR A 164 0.99 9.24 48.72
C THR A 164 1.74 8.44 47.67
N VAL A 165 2.59 9.11 46.90
CA VAL A 165 3.44 8.46 45.91
C VAL A 165 4.44 7.55 46.59
N SER A 166 4.48 6.29 46.17
CA SER A 166 5.42 5.27 46.66
C SER A 166 6.13 4.61 45.51
N PHE A 167 7.44 4.77 45.44
CA PHE A 167 8.28 4.13 44.42
C PHE A 167 8.70 2.69 44.79
N ASN A 168 8.31 2.19 45.97
CA ASN A 168 8.63 0.84 46.40
C ASN A 168 7.56 -0.13 45.94
N SER A 169 7.98 -1.21 45.26
CA SER A 169 7.12 -2.32 44.89
C SER A 169 7.34 -3.51 45.81
N ALA A 170 6.28 -4.08 46.32
CA ALA A 170 6.33 -5.31 47.10
C ALA A 170 6.74 -6.53 46.22
N PRO A 171 7.35 -7.60 46.81
CA PRO A 171 7.74 -8.77 46.02
C PRO A 171 6.59 -9.39 45.21
N LEU A 172 5.38 -9.40 45.77
CA LEU A 172 4.18 -9.89 45.04
C LEU A 172 3.86 -9.08 43.79
N GLU A 173 4.00 -7.76 43.84
CA GLU A 173 3.77 -6.84 42.72
C GLU A 173 4.76 -7.08 41.60
N TRP A 174 6.01 -7.42 41.91
CA TRP A 174 7.03 -7.83 40.94
C TRP A 174 6.61 -9.08 40.18
N TRP A 175 6.29 -10.16 40.91
CA TRP A 175 5.94 -11.43 40.29
C TRP A 175 4.68 -11.33 39.42
N LEU A 176 3.71 -10.51 39.79
CA LEU A 176 2.45 -10.38 39.06
C LEU A 176 2.53 -9.39 37.91
N SER A 177 3.52 -8.44 37.91
CA SER A 177 3.72 -7.47 36.81
C SER A 177 4.64 -7.99 35.72
N LEU A 178 5.65 -8.82 36.04
CA LEU A 178 6.61 -9.32 35.07
C LEU A 178 5.97 -10.07 33.87
N PRO A 179 5.00 -10.98 34.06
CA PRO A 179 4.40 -11.68 32.95
C PRO A 179 3.79 -10.76 31.91
N ILE A 180 3.07 -9.71 32.32
CA ILE A 180 2.44 -8.80 31.37
C ILE A 180 3.44 -7.91 30.64
N ILE A 181 4.54 -7.51 31.33
CA ILE A 181 5.63 -6.75 30.72
C ILE A 181 6.31 -7.54 29.59
N VAL A 182 6.41 -8.86 29.72
CA VAL A 182 7.04 -9.73 28.71
C VAL A 182 6.04 -10.17 27.65
N ILE A 183 4.90 -10.70 28.08
CA ILE A 183 3.93 -11.33 27.16
C ILE A 183 3.26 -10.30 26.26
N TYR A 184 2.91 -9.12 26.80
CA TYR A 184 2.17 -8.13 26.02
C TYR A 184 2.95 -7.55 24.84
N PRO A 185 4.22 -7.11 24.94
CA PRO A 185 5.01 -6.66 23.80
C PRO A 185 5.22 -7.74 22.74
N LEU A 186 5.41 -9.01 23.18
CA LEU A 186 5.55 -10.14 22.26
C LEU A 186 4.25 -10.38 21.47
N LEU A 187 3.11 -10.38 22.15
CA LEU A 187 1.81 -10.51 21.51
C LEU A 187 1.54 -9.37 20.56
N PHE A 188 1.81 -8.11 20.99
CA PHE A 188 1.62 -6.92 20.18
C PHE A 188 2.53 -6.94 18.95
N GLY A 189 3.79 -7.30 19.12
CA GLY A 189 4.76 -7.46 18.03
C GLY A 189 4.33 -8.51 17.02
N TRP A 190 3.85 -9.67 17.50
CA TRP A 190 3.34 -10.72 16.63
C TRP A 190 2.11 -10.29 15.83
N VAL A 191 1.12 -9.66 16.45
CA VAL A 191 -0.08 -9.13 15.77
C VAL A 191 0.29 -8.05 14.75
N SER A 192 1.24 -7.19 15.09
CA SER A 192 1.74 -6.12 14.20
C SER A 192 2.48 -6.71 12.99
N TYR A 193 3.34 -7.70 13.20
CA TYR A 193 4.03 -8.43 12.14
C TYR A 193 3.05 -9.11 11.17
N GLN A 194 2.07 -9.84 11.68
CA GLN A 194 1.02 -10.49 10.88
C GLN A 194 0.23 -9.48 10.03
N THR A 195 -0.03 -8.30 10.58
CA THR A 195 -0.75 -7.25 9.86
C THR A 195 0.11 -6.65 8.74
N ALA A 196 1.38 -6.39 9.02
CA ALA A 196 2.32 -5.83 8.06
C ALA A 196 2.57 -6.80 6.88
N THR A 197 2.73 -8.10 7.16
CA THR A 197 2.94 -9.13 6.11
C THR A 197 1.72 -9.27 5.21
N LYS A 198 0.51 -9.30 5.78
CA LYS A 198 -0.74 -9.33 4.98
C LYS A 198 -0.89 -8.08 4.11
N LEU A 199 -0.59 -6.91 4.64
CA LEU A 199 -0.66 -5.66 3.87
C LEU A 199 0.35 -5.65 2.71
N ALA A 200 1.58 -6.13 2.95
CA ALA A 200 2.61 -6.24 1.92
C ALA A 200 2.19 -7.23 0.82
N GLU A 201 1.59 -8.36 1.19
CA GLU A 201 1.07 -9.35 0.23
C GLU A 201 -0.09 -8.78 -0.61
N HIS A 202 -1.06 -8.09 0.00
CA HIS A 202 -2.14 -7.42 -0.74
C HIS A 202 -1.59 -6.36 -1.70
N LYS A 203 -0.64 -5.53 -1.26
CA LYS A 203 0.01 -4.54 -2.12
C LYS A 203 0.73 -5.21 -3.30
N ARG A 204 1.44 -6.31 -3.06
CA ARG A 204 2.11 -7.08 -4.10
C ARG A 204 1.12 -7.68 -5.10
N ARG A 205 -0.02 -8.23 -4.62
CA ARG A 205 -1.08 -8.76 -5.50
C ARG A 205 -1.68 -7.67 -6.39
N LEU A 206 -1.98 -6.49 -5.85
CA LEU A 206 -2.47 -5.34 -6.61
C LEU A 206 -1.46 -4.88 -7.67
N GLN A 207 -0.17 -4.85 -7.34
CA GLN A 207 0.90 -4.52 -8.30
C GLN A 207 1.03 -5.60 -9.41
N VAL A 208 0.81 -6.87 -9.08
CA VAL A 208 0.80 -7.97 -10.07
C VAL A 208 -0.40 -7.89 -10.99
N MET A 209 -1.54 -7.41 -10.52
CA MET A 209 -2.77 -7.24 -11.31
C MET A 209 -2.75 -6.01 -12.22
N SER A 210 -1.85 -5.05 -12.00
CA SER A 210 -1.68 -3.93 -12.91
C SER A 210 -1.12 -4.42 -14.24
N THR A 211 -1.86 -4.26 -15.31
CA THR A 211 -1.45 -4.66 -16.67
C THR A 211 -0.75 -3.53 -17.41
N ARG A 212 -0.86 -2.31 -16.92
CA ARG A 212 -0.34 -1.11 -17.57
C ARG A 212 0.76 -0.44 -16.76
N ASP A 213 1.63 0.26 -17.45
CA ASP A 213 2.65 1.15 -16.86
C ASP A 213 1.99 2.44 -16.37
N GLY A 214 2.27 2.83 -15.14
CA GLY A 214 1.58 3.95 -14.48
C GLY A 214 1.90 5.33 -15.08
N MET A 215 3.04 5.50 -15.74
CA MET A 215 3.47 6.76 -16.35
C MET A 215 2.93 6.91 -17.78
N THR A 216 3.02 5.85 -18.56
CA THR A 216 2.78 5.88 -20.01
C THR A 216 1.41 5.33 -20.42
N GLY A 217 0.76 4.55 -19.57
CA GLY A 217 -0.51 3.89 -19.86
C GLY A 217 -0.44 2.75 -20.88
N VAL A 218 0.74 2.45 -21.48
CA VAL A 218 0.96 1.25 -22.30
C VAL A 218 1.11 0.02 -21.41
N TYR A 219 1.21 -1.17 -21.99
CA TYR A 219 1.40 -2.38 -21.19
C TYR A 219 2.72 -2.35 -20.42
N ASN A 220 2.72 -2.84 -19.19
CA ASN A 220 3.95 -3.04 -18.46
C ASN A 220 4.68 -4.30 -18.97
N ARG A 221 5.98 -4.41 -18.69
CA ARG A 221 6.84 -5.50 -19.14
C ARG A 221 6.22 -6.88 -18.92
N ARG A 222 5.67 -7.14 -17.72
CA ARG A 222 5.13 -8.48 -17.38
C ARG A 222 3.94 -8.85 -18.25
N HIS A 223 2.99 -7.94 -18.42
CA HIS A 223 1.80 -8.22 -19.23
C HIS A 223 2.16 -8.32 -20.70
N TRP A 224 3.04 -7.44 -21.17
CA TRP A 224 3.54 -7.46 -22.54
C TRP A 224 4.26 -8.78 -22.87
N GLU A 225 5.14 -9.29 -21.98
CA GLU A 225 5.79 -10.61 -22.16
C GLU A 225 4.78 -11.77 -22.27
N THR A 226 3.66 -11.67 -21.54
CA THR A 226 2.59 -12.65 -21.66
C THR A 226 1.92 -12.58 -23.05
N MET A 227 1.70 -11.37 -23.55
CA MET A 227 1.15 -11.17 -24.90
C MET A 227 2.13 -11.66 -25.99
N LEU A 228 3.44 -11.42 -25.80
CA LEU A 228 4.48 -11.92 -26.70
C LEU A 228 4.45 -13.45 -26.82
N ARG A 229 4.36 -14.17 -25.69
CA ARG A 229 4.27 -15.64 -25.70
C ARG A 229 3.04 -16.12 -26.46
N ASN A 230 1.90 -15.51 -26.17
CA ASN A 230 0.64 -15.87 -26.81
C ASN A 230 0.69 -15.61 -28.33
N GLU A 231 1.27 -14.49 -28.76
CA GLU A 231 1.40 -14.16 -30.17
C GLU A 231 2.39 -15.07 -30.88
N PHE A 232 3.52 -15.38 -30.25
CA PHE A 232 4.48 -16.37 -30.77
C PHE A 232 3.83 -17.72 -31.03
N ASP A 233 3.09 -18.25 -30.06
CA ASP A 233 2.39 -19.53 -30.18
C ASP A 233 1.26 -19.48 -31.23
N ASN A 234 0.58 -18.35 -31.32
CA ASN A 234 -0.50 -18.12 -32.29
C ASN A 234 0.02 -18.09 -33.73
N CYS A 235 1.08 -17.31 -33.97
CA CYS A 235 1.71 -17.18 -35.28
C CYS A 235 2.29 -18.51 -35.77
N ARG A 236 2.92 -19.28 -34.90
CA ARG A 236 3.44 -20.61 -35.24
C ARG A 236 2.35 -21.59 -35.63
N ARG A 237 1.21 -21.59 -34.90
CA ARG A 237 0.07 -22.50 -35.20
C ARG A 237 -0.61 -22.16 -36.52
N HIS A 238 -0.66 -20.89 -36.88
CA HIS A 238 -1.43 -20.45 -38.05
C HIS A 238 -0.55 -20.00 -39.23
N ASN A 239 0.79 -20.17 -39.10
CA ASN A 239 1.76 -19.73 -40.10
C ASN A 239 1.55 -18.27 -40.53
N ARG A 240 1.42 -17.36 -39.54
CA ARG A 240 1.20 -15.93 -39.74
C ARG A 240 2.47 -15.15 -39.50
N ASP A 241 2.66 -14.11 -40.29
CA ASP A 241 3.73 -13.15 -40.06
C ASP A 241 3.49 -12.36 -38.77
N ALA A 242 4.57 -12.03 -38.08
CA ALA A 242 4.59 -11.06 -37.02
C ALA A 242 5.99 -10.47 -36.92
N THR A 243 6.08 -9.22 -36.46
CA THR A 243 7.35 -8.54 -36.27
C THR A 243 7.42 -7.99 -34.85
N LEU A 244 8.56 -8.25 -34.21
CA LEU A 244 8.89 -7.75 -32.89
C LEU A 244 9.86 -6.57 -33.02
N LEU A 245 9.61 -5.50 -32.26
CA LEU A 245 10.49 -4.34 -32.18
C LEU A 245 10.92 -4.11 -30.74
N ILE A 246 12.19 -3.77 -30.55
CA ILE A 246 12.71 -3.21 -29.32
C ILE A 246 13.22 -1.81 -29.62
N ILE A 247 12.83 -0.85 -28.82
CA ILE A 247 13.05 0.59 -29.04
C ILE A 247 13.68 1.17 -27.77
N ASP A 248 14.67 2.03 -27.95
CA ASP A 248 15.39 2.67 -26.84
C ASP A 248 15.62 4.15 -27.18
N ILE A 249 15.47 5.02 -26.19
CA ILE A 249 15.70 6.46 -26.34
C ILE A 249 17.21 6.72 -26.30
N ASP A 250 17.75 7.21 -27.41
CA ASP A 250 19.18 7.49 -27.51
C ASP A 250 19.62 8.58 -26.51
N HIS A 251 20.71 8.29 -25.80
CA HIS A 251 21.31 9.21 -24.82
C HIS A 251 20.35 9.66 -23.70
N PHE A 252 19.38 8.83 -23.32
CA PHE A 252 18.38 9.16 -22.29
C PHE A 252 19.02 9.57 -20.95
N LYS A 253 20.09 8.91 -20.53
CA LYS A 253 20.85 9.30 -19.34
C LYS A 253 21.37 10.76 -19.45
N SER A 254 21.88 11.17 -20.62
CA SER A 254 22.35 12.54 -20.85
C SER A 254 21.19 13.56 -20.78
N ILE A 255 19.99 13.20 -21.23
CA ILE A 255 18.79 14.05 -21.07
C ILE A 255 18.52 14.26 -19.59
N ASN A 256 18.48 13.19 -18.78
CA ASN A 256 18.27 13.29 -17.34
C ASN A 256 19.37 14.09 -16.62
N ASP A 257 20.64 13.83 -16.96
CA ASP A 257 21.78 14.47 -16.32
C ASP A 257 21.86 15.98 -16.63
N THR A 258 21.35 16.39 -17.81
CA THR A 258 21.42 17.80 -18.28
C THR A 258 20.18 18.59 -17.91
N TRP A 259 18.99 17.99 -18.01
CA TRP A 259 17.70 18.66 -17.93
C TRP A 259 16.82 18.24 -16.75
N GLY A 260 17.30 17.24 -15.98
CA GLY A 260 16.54 16.67 -14.85
C GLY A 260 15.60 15.54 -15.23
N HIS A 261 15.17 14.78 -14.21
CA HIS A 261 14.32 13.61 -14.39
C HIS A 261 12.92 13.95 -14.92
N ASP A 262 12.39 15.13 -14.61
CA ASP A 262 11.08 15.59 -15.10
C ASP A 262 11.05 15.69 -16.62
N VAL A 263 12.15 16.17 -17.23
CA VAL A 263 12.30 16.24 -18.70
C VAL A 263 12.49 14.85 -19.31
N GLY A 264 13.19 13.94 -18.60
CA GLY A 264 13.25 12.54 -18.99
C GLY A 264 11.89 11.87 -19.02
N ASP A 265 11.07 12.13 -18.01
CA ASP A 265 9.69 11.62 -17.94
C ASP A 265 8.82 12.19 -19.06
N GLU A 266 8.95 13.49 -19.38
CA GLU A 266 8.30 14.09 -20.56
C GLU A 266 8.73 13.43 -21.87
N ALA A 267 10.03 13.09 -22.01
CA ALA A 267 10.56 12.39 -23.18
C ALA A 267 9.94 10.99 -23.36
N ILE A 268 9.80 10.23 -22.27
CA ILE A 268 9.16 8.92 -22.26
C ILE A 268 7.70 9.02 -22.68
N VAL A 269 6.95 9.96 -22.11
CA VAL A 269 5.54 10.19 -22.43
C VAL A 269 5.38 10.64 -23.89
N ALA A 270 6.27 11.50 -24.38
CA ALA A 270 6.27 11.97 -25.74
C ALA A 270 6.51 10.85 -26.76
N LEU A 271 7.52 9.99 -26.52
CA LEU A 271 7.75 8.80 -27.33
C LEU A 271 6.53 7.87 -27.32
N THR A 272 5.97 7.62 -26.15
CA THR A 272 4.78 6.79 -26.02
C THR A 272 3.63 7.30 -26.87
N ARG A 273 3.36 8.61 -26.81
CA ARG A 273 2.30 9.25 -27.63
C ARG A 273 2.60 9.14 -29.12
N GLN A 274 3.85 9.32 -29.53
CA GLN A 274 4.26 9.19 -30.93
C GLN A 274 4.07 7.76 -31.44
N LEU A 275 4.41 6.74 -30.63
CA LEU A 275 4.14 5.33 -30.96
C LEU A 275 2.64 5.05 -31.12
N GLN A 276 1.82 5.53 -30.17
CA GLN A 276 0.37 5.32 -30.18
C GLN A 276 -0.33 5.99 -31.39
N ILE A 277 0.15 7.14 -31.84
CA ILE A 277 -0.40 7.84 -33.02
C ILE A 277 0.01 7.14 -34.31
N THR A 278 1.22 6.58 -34.37
CA THR A 278 1.78 6.00 -35.60
C THR A 278 1.38 4.55 -35.81
N LEU A 279 1.28 3.78 -34.71
CA LEU A 279 0.99 2.37 -34.75
C LEU A 279 -0.53 2.10 -34.72
N ARG A 280 -0.91 0.91 -35.17
CA ARG A 280 -2.32 0.51 -35.20
C ARG A 280 -2.81 0.12 -33.81
N GLY A 281 -4.10 0.18 -33.57
CA GLY A 281 -4.70 -0.28 -32.30
C GLY A 281 -4.54 -1.77 -32.04
N SER A 282 -4.20 -2.58 -33.05
CA SER A 282 -3.87 -4.00 -32.94
C SER A 282 -2.43 -4.24 -32.49
N ASP A 283 -1.55 -3.25 -32.63
CA ASP A 283 -0.14 -3.38 -32.25
C ASP A 283 0.01 -3.25 -30.72
N VAL A 284 0.80 -4.11 -30.13
CA VAL A 284 0.91 -4.23 -28.67
C VAL A 284 2.16 -3.50 -28.19
N ILE A 285 1.97 -2.30 -27.65
CA ILE A 285 3.05 -1.46 -27.12
C ILE A 285 3.23 -1.77 -25.63
N GLY A 286 4.47 -2.04 -25.20
CA GLY A 286 4.86 -2.21 -23.80
C GLY A 286 6.09 -1.40 -23.44
N ARG A 287 6.16 -0.97 -22.18
CA ARG A 287 7.37 -0.38 -21.60
C ARG A 287 8.17 -1.46 -20.88
N PHE A 288 9.41 -1.64 -21.29
CA PHE A 288 10.28 -2.73 -20.85
C PHE A 288 11.18 -2.34 -19.68
N GLY A 289 11.63 -1.09 -19.68
CA GLY A 289 12.51 -0.50 -18.68
C GLY A 289 12.32 1.01 -18.61
N GLY A 290 13.28 1.72 -18.04
CA GLY A 290 13.23 3.18 -17.90
C GLY A 290 12.91 3.89 -19.21
N ASP A 291 13.75 3.67 -20.22
CA ASP A 291 13.75 4.28 -21.56
C ASP A 291 13.52 3.27 -22.69
N GLU A 292 13.27 2.00 -22.34
CA GLU A 292 13.08 0.91 -23.28
C GLU A 292 11.61 0.60 -23.51
N PHE A 293 11.24 0.43 -24.79
CA PHE A 293 9.91 0.01 -25.24
C PHE A 293 10.00 -1.22 -26.12
N ALA A 294 8.95 -2.00 -26.14
CA ALA A 294 8.82 -3.14 -27.03
C ALA A 294 7.45 -3.14 -27.70
N VAL A 295 7.41 -3.51 -28.97
CA VAL A 295 6.18 -3.54 -29.77
C VAL A 295 6.05 -4.88 -30.50
N ILE A 296 4.84 -5.48 -30.40
CA ILE A 296 4.47 -6.66 -31.18
C ILE A 296 3.55 -6.19 -32.30
N MET A 297 3.92 -6.41 -33.54
CA MET A 297 3.12 -6.09 -34.73
C MET A 297 2.61 -7.40 -35.37
N SER A 298 1.39 -7.79 -35.01
CA SER A 298 0.74 -9.01 -35.49
C SER A 298 0.36 -8.88 -36.98
N GLY A 299 0.55 -9.96 -37.75
CA GLY A 299 0.24 -9.96 -39.19
C GLY A 299 1.03 -8.93 -40.00
N THR A 300 2.20 -8.53 -39.53
CA THR A 300 2.97 -7.43 -40.14
C THR A 300 4.36 -7.93 -40.54
N PRO A 301 4.73 -7.91 -41.83
CA PRO A 301 6.09 -8.24 -42.27
C PRO A 301 7.09 -7.13 -41.90
N ALA A 302 8.38 -7.45 -41.91
CA ALA A 302 9.46 -6.57 -41.49
C ALA A 302 9.48 -5.23 -42.27
N GLU A 303 9.23 -5.22 -43.56
CA GLU A 303 9.23 -4.03 -44.40
C GLU A 303 8.15 -3.03 -43.97
N SER A 304 6.98 -3.53 -43.60
CA SER A 304 5.89 -2.69 -43.08
C SER A 304 6.22 -2.14 -41.68
N ALA A 305 6.88 -2.91 -40.84
CA ALA A 305 7.35 -2.47 -39.52
C ALA A 305 8.43 -1.37 -39.66
N ILE A 306 9.39 -1.54 -40.57
CA ILE A 306 10.40 -0.52 -40.91
C ILE A 306 9.71 0.78 -41.35
N THR A 307 8.75 0.68 -42.28
CA THR A 307 8.00 1.85 -42.77
C THR A 307 7.27 2.57 -41.64
N ALA A 308 6.70 1.83 -40.69
CA ALA A 308 6.07 2.43 -39.51
C ALA A 308 7.13 3.16 -38.63
N MET A 309 8.29 2.57 -38.44
CA MET A 309 9.37 3.21 -37.64
C MET A 309 9.96 4.44 -38.33
N LEU A 310 10.05 4.50 -39.65
CA LEU A 310 10.42 5.72 -40.37
C LEU A 310 9.47 6.88 -40.01
N ARG A 311 8.17 6.64 -40.01
CA ARG A 311 7.19 7.65 -39.59
C ARG A 311 7.33 8.05 -38.13
N VAL A 312 7.71 7.11 -37.23
CA VAL A 312 8.01 7.45 -35.84
C VAL A 312 9.23 8.36 -35.75
N HIS A 313 10.32 8.04 -36.47
CA HIS A 313 11.53 8.88 -36.52
C HIS A 313 11.22 10.28 -37.04
N GLU A 314 10.44 10.41 -38.12
CA GLU A 314 10.00 11.69 -38.67
C GLU A 314 9.18 12.51 -37.67
N GLY A 315 8.21 11.85 -36.99
CA GLY A 315 7.40 12.50 -35.98
C GLY A 315 8.22 12.99 -34.79
N LEU A 316 9.21 12.23 -34.33
CA LEU A 316 10.12 12.63 -33.25
C LEU A 316 11.05 13.81 -33.66
N ASN A 317 11.48 13.89 -34.91
CA ASN A 317 12.29 15.01 -35.41
C ASN A 317 11.53 16.34 -35.33
N THR A 318 10.22 16.33 -35.54
CA THR A 318 9.36 17.52 -35.49
C THR A 318 8.80 17.81 -34.10
N LEU A 319 8.84 16.82 -33.21
CA LEU A 319 8.33 16.94 -31.87
C LEU A 319 9.17 17.91 -31.03
N ARG A 320 8.49 18.74 -30.25
CA ARG A 320 9.13 19.64 -29.27
C ARG A 320 8.53 19.36 -27.91
N LEU A 321 9.40 19.16 -26.91
CA LEU A 321 8.95 19.02 -25.53
C LEU A 321 8.45 20.37 -25.01
N PRO A 322 7.33 20.40 -24.27
CA PRO A 322 6.71 21.66 -23.81
C PRO A 322 7.64 22.54 -23.00
N ASN A 323 8.41 21.96 -22.08
CA ASN A 323 9.27 22.71 -21.17
C ASN A 323 10.71 22.86 -21.68
N THR A 324 11.13 22.08 -22.68
CA THR A 324 12.51 22.06 -23.21
C THR A 324 12.52 21.83 -24.71
N PRO A 325 12.11 22.83 -25.51
CA PRO A 325 12.01 22.67 -26.96
C PRO A 325 13.36 22.46 -27.70
N GLN A 326 14.49 22.63 -26.99
CA GLN A 326 15.84 22.35 -27.51
C GLN A 326 16.16 20.83 -27.53
N VAL A 327 15.46 20.02 -26.71
CA VAL A 327 15.69 18.57 -26.67
C VAL A 327 15.07 17.92 -27.91
N THR A 328 15.91 17.31 -28.73
CA THR A 328 15.48 16.49 -29.86
C THR A 328 15.52 15.01 -29.43
N LEU A 329 14.36 14.36 -29.46
CA LEU A 329 14.28 12.93 -29.15
C LEU A 329 14.74 12.11 -30.34
N ARG A 330 15.66 11.18 -30.08
CA ARG A 330 16.13 10.18 -31.04
C ARG A 330 15.96 8.80 -30.44
N ILE A 331 15.73 7.81 -31.28
CA ILE A 331 15.53 6.44 -30.88
C ILE A 331 16.39 5.50 -31.73
N SER A 332 16.83 4.42 -31.12
CA SER A 332 17.37 3.25 -31.85
C SER A 332 16.33 2.13 -31.80
N VAL A 333 16.15 1.44 -32.91
CA VAL A 333 15.14 0.40 -33.06
C VAL A 333 15.77 -0.89 -33.60
N GLY A 334 15.52 -2.01 -32.91
CA GLY A 334 15.81 -3.34 -33.41
C GLY A 334 14.53 -4.02 -33.88
N VAL A 335 14.48 -4.47 -35.12
CA VAL A 335 13.35 -5.14 -35.74
C VAL A 335 13.68 -6.62 -35.98
N ALA A 336 12.84 -7.51 -35.53
CA ALA A 336 12.98 -8.95 -35.76
C ALA A 336 11.68 -9.55 -36.32
N PRO A 337 11.65 -9.95 -37.59
CA PRO A 337 10.55 -10.79 -38.09
C PRO A 337 10.55 -12.14 -37.37
N LEU A 338 9.37 -12.71 -37.16
CA LEU A 338 9.25 -14.05 -36.60
C LEU A 338 9.77 -15.08 -37.63
N ASN A 339 10.84 -15.81 -37.25
CA ASN A 339 11.32 -16.91 -38.05
C ASN A 339 10.60 -18.22 -37.62
N PRO A 340 10.02 -18.97 -38.56
CA PRO A 340 9.36 -20.25 -38.28
C PRO A 340 10.25 -21.28 -37.59
N GLN A 341 11.58 -21.17 -37.72
CA GLN A 341 12.56 -22.08 -37.11
C GLN A 341 12.80 -21.78 -35.61
N MET A 342 12.36 -20.63 -35.11
CA MET A 342 12.50 -20.31 -33.69
C MET A 342 11.65 -21.26 -32.85
N SER A 343 12.28 -21.85 -31.83
CA SER A 343 11.62 -22.82 -30.95
C SER A 343 10.90 -22.17 -29.76
N HIS A 344 11.36 -20.98 -29.38
CA HIS A 344 10.86 -20.28 -28.20
C HIS A 344 10.85 -18.76 -28.40
N TYR A 345 9.86 -18.08 -27.81
CA TYR A 345 9.71 -16.62 -27.91
C TYR A 345 10.96 -15.83 -27.44
N CYS A 346 11.76 -16.40 -26.55
CA CYS A 346 13.03 -15.79 -26.11
C CYS A 346 14.04 -15.65 -27.24
N GLU A 347 14.03 -16.53 -28.25
CA GLU A 347 14.90 -16.42 -29.43
C GLU A 347 14.49 -15.22 -30.27
N TRP A 348 13.19 -15.01 -30.42
CA TRP A 348 12.63 -13.87 -31.13
C TRP A 348 12.98 -12.56 -30.41
N LEU A 349 12.81 -12.52 -29.08
CA LEU A 349 13.18 -11.36 -28.26
C LEU A 349 14.69 -11.06 -28.36
N LYS A 350 15.53 -12.10 -28.28
CA LYS A 350 16.99 -11.96 -28.41
C LYS A 350 17.40 -11.44 -29.80
N SER A 351 16.69 -11.86 -30.84
CA SER A 351 16.93 -11.41 -32.21
C SER A 351 16.68 -9.91 -32.36
N ALA A 352 15.57 -9.39 -31.79
CA ALA A 352 15.27 -7.97 -31.78
C ALA A 352 16.29 -7.15 -30.93
N ASP A 353 16.71 -7.69 -29.79
CA ASP A 353 17.74 -7.06 -28.94
C ASP A 353 19.10 -6.95 -29.64
N LEU A 354 19.52 -8.01 -30.35
CA LEU A 354 20.74 -7.98 -31.17
C LEU A 354 20.66 -6.95 -32.31
N ALA A 355 19.49 -6.79 -32.93
CA ALA A 355 19.27 -5.76 -33.94
C ALA A 355 19.34 -4.34 -33.33
N LEU A 356 18.73 -4.12 -32.15
CA LEU A 356 18.84 -2.86 -31.42
C LEU A 356 20.31 -2.53 -31.08
N TYR A 357 21.06 -3.52 -30.62
CA TYR A 357 22.48 -3.34 -30.35
C TYR A 357 23.28 -2.93 -31.60
N LYS A 358 22.95 -3.52 -32.77
CA LYS A 358 23.55 -3.09 -34.07
C LYS A 358 23.19 -1.63 -34.39
N ALA A 359 21.92 -1.23 -34.21
CA ALA A 359 21.48 0.14 -34.40
C ALA A 359 22.28 1.13 -33.53
N LYS A 360 22.45 0.80 -32.23
CA LYS A 360 23.26 1.61 -31.30
C LYS A 360 24.73 1.70 -31.72
N LYS A 361 25.32 0.61 -32.19
CA LYS A 361 26.73 0.59 -32.67
C LYS A 361 26.94 1.30 -34.00
N ALA A 362 25.96 1.26 -34.89
CA ALA A 362 26.05 1.89 -36.22
C ALA A 362 25.83 3.42 -36.18
N GLY A 363 25.75 4.04 -35.00
CA GLY A 363 25.65 5.50 -34.84
C GLY A 363 24.29 5.99 -34.32
N ARG A 364 23.44 5.07 -33.82
CA ARG A 364 22.12 5.39 -33.24
C ARG A 364 21.16 6.03 -34.24
N ASN A 365 20.00 6.57 -33.74
CA ASN A 365 18.97 7.25 -34.51
C ASN A 365 18.61 6.51 -35.81
N ARG A 366 18.37 5.18 -35.68
CA ARG A 366 18.08 4.30 -36.83
C ARG A 366 17.34 3.04 -36.43
N THR A 367 16.85 2.37 -37.46
CA THR A 367 16.22 1.06 -37.38
C THR A 367 17.10 0.03 -38.06
N GLU A 368 17.43 -1.05 -37.34
CA GLU A 368 18.18 -2.20 -37.88
C GLU A 368 17.32 -3.46 -37.79
N VAL A 369 17.50 -4.34 -38.78
CA VAL A 369 16.75 -5.60 -38.88
C VAL A 369 17.63 -6.76 -38.49
N ALA A 370 17.06 -7.70 -37.75
CA ALA A 370 17.71 -8.96 -37.45
C ALA A 370 17.91 -9.75 -38.75
N ALA A 371 19.14 -10.26 -38.93
CA ALA A 371 19.49 -11.07 -40.06
C ALA A 371 18.93 -12.50 -39.97
#